data_fd8d4e340d7d5ee356fb9bddad975924
#
_entry.id   fd8d4e340d7d5ee356fb9bddad975924
#
_cell.length_a   1.000
_cell.length_b   1.000
_cell.length_c   1.000
_cell.angle_alpha   90.00
_cell.angle_beta   90.00
_cell.angle_gamma   90.00
#
_symmetry.space_group_name_H-M   'P 1'
#
loop_
_entity.id
_entity.type
_entity.pdbx_description
1 polymer ?
#
loop_
_entity_poly.entity_id
_entity_poly.type
_entity_poly.pdbx_seq_one_letter_code
_entity_poly.pdbx_strand_id
1 'polypeptide(L)'
;LAIPLAAMRYDDLPIKSMIGILCFASISAVALPMGLAYLLHLSEPTIMAFATRAVTTPIALNIATLLHAPLMMVTLIVILSGVIGAAFSPWILKHIHDERASGLALGLAAHAIGTAQAWQRGPVTGRYAAFGMAVNGVFTANWLPLFILSLP
;
A
#
# COMPACT_ATOMS: atom_id res chain seq x y z
N LEU A 1 -15.03 -1.86 0.67
CA LEU A 1 -13.97 -2.22 1.62
C LEU A 1 -14.50 -2.77 2.93
N ALA A 2 -15.58 -2.22 3.50
CA ALA A 2 -16.13 -2.66 4.79
C ALA A 2 -16.65 -4.12 4.76
N ILE A 3 -17.27 -4.56 3.67
CA ILE A 3 -17.88 -5.90 3.58
C ILE A 3 -16.85 -7.03 3.68
N PRO A 4 -15.72 -7.04 2.95
CA PRO A 4 -14.70 -8.08 3.11
C PRO A 4 -14.06 -8.08 4.50
N LEU A 5 -13.89 -6.91 5.11
CA LEU A 5 -13.33 -6.77 6.46
C LEU A 5 -14.28 -7.29 7.53
N ALA A 6 -15.59 -6.99 7.40
CA ALA A 6 -16.61 -7.48 8.34
C ALA A 6 -16.79 -9.01 8.28
N ALA A 7 -16.47 -9.63 7.15
CA ALA A 7 -16.54 -11.08 6.97
C ALA A 7 -15.30 -11.85 7.47
N MET A 8 -14.26 -11.15 7.93
CA MET A 8 -13.06 -11.78 8.48
C MET A 8 -13.31 -12.26 9.91
N ARG A 9 -13.01 -13.54 10.17
CA ARG A 9 -12.89 -14.03 11.54
C ARG A 9 -11.48 -13.64 12.03
N TYR A 10 -11.44 -12.77 13.01
CA TYR A 10 -10.19 -12.24 13.56
C TYR A 10 -9.47 -13.23 14.50
N ASP A 11 -10.18 -14.29 14.92
CA ASP A 11 -9.67 -15.28 15.87
C ASP A 11 -8.46 -16.08 15.36
N ASP A 12 -8.28 -16.16 14.04
CA ASP A 12 -7.21 -16.95 13.41
C ASP A 12 -6.01 -16.07 12.94
N LEU A 13 -6.01 -14.77 13.24
CA LEU A 13 -4.97 -13.87 12.78
C LEU A 13 -3.84 -13.76 13.80
N PRO A 14 -2.58 -14.01 13.44
CA PRO A 14 -1.42 -13.76 14.31
C PRO A 14 -1.15 -12.25 14.36
N ILE A 15 -2.03 -11.51 15.03
CA ILE A 15 -2.09 -10.03 15.01
C ILE A 15 -0.72 -9.40 15.34
N LYS A 16 -0.01 -9.93 16.34
CA LYS A 16 1.30 -9.38 16.76
C LYS A 16 2.34 -9.44 15.63
N SER A 17 2.46 -10.58 14.95
CA SER A 17 3.39 -10.73 13.83
C SER A 17 2.95 -9.92 12.63
N MET A 18 1.65 -9.80 12.38
CA MET A 18 1.10 -9.02 11.28
C MET A 18 1.33 -7.51 11.48
N ILE A 19 1.20 -6.99 12.68
CA ILE A 19 1.48 -5.58 12.98
C ILE A 19 2.93 -5.23 12.61
N GLY A 20 3.91 -6.04 13.04
CA GLY A 20 5.31 -5.81 12.69
C GLY A 20 5.56 -5.78 11.18
N ILE A 21 5.01 -6.76 10.46
CA ILE A 21 5.10 -6.82 8.98
C ILE A 21 4.44 -5.60 8.33
N LEU A 22 3.26 -5.21 8.79
CA LEU A 22 2.51 -4.07 8.25
C LEU A 22 3.24 -2.74 8.50
N CYS A 23 3.78 -2.53 9.70
CA CYS A 23 4.58 -1.35 10.02
C CYS A 23 5.84 -1.28 9.14
N PHE A 24 6.60 -2.37 9.06
CA PHE A 24 7.80 -2.44 8.21
C PHE A 24 7.46 -2.22 6.73
N ALA A 25 6.43 -2.88 6.23
CA ALA A 25 6.00 -2.74 4.84
C ALA A 25 5.52 -1.32 4.52
N SER A 26 4.74 -0.69 5.41
CA SER A 26 4.26 0.68 5.22
C SER A 26 5.41 1.68 5.19
N ILE A 27 6.34 1.59 6.14
CA ILE A 27 7.52 2.48 6.17
C ILE A 27 8.38 2.27 4.92
N SER A 28 8.66 1.03 4.55
CA SER A 28 9.46 0.70 3.36
C SER A 28 8.77 1.16 2.07
N ALA A 29 7.45 1.04 1.99
CA ALA A 29 6.66 1.45 0.83
C ALA A 29 6.70 2.98 0.60
N VAL A 30 6.96 3.77 1.62
CA VAL A 30 7.18 5.22 1.55
C VAL A 30 8.67 5.52 1.34
N ALA A 31 9.53 4.99 2.21
CA ALA A 31 10.94 5.37 2.24
C ALA A 31 11.71 4.97 0.97
N LEU A 32 11.48 3.76 0.42
CA LEU A 32 12.21 3.30 -0.76
C LEU A 32 11.91 4.14 -2.01
N PRO A 33 10.65 4.41 -2.41
CA PRO A 33 10.40 5.23 -3.59
C PRO A 33 10.81 6.69 -3.40
N MET A 34 10.60 7.27 -2.22
CA MET A 34 11.07 8.62 -1.93
C MET A 34 12.60 8.71 -1.98
N GLY A 35 13.30 7.75 -1.36
CA GLY A 35 14.75 7.67 -1.40
C GLY A 35 15.29 7.52 -2.82
N LEU A 36 14.67 6.67 -3.64
CA LEU A 36 15.05 6.53 -5.05
C LEU A 36 14.78 7.82 -5.84
N ALA A 37 13.63 8.45 -5.64
CA ALA A 37 13.31 9.73 -6.28
C ALA A 37 14.30 10.83 -5.90
N TYR A 38 14.71 10.87 -4.62
CA TYR A 38 15.75 11.78 -4.14
C TYR A 38 17.11 11.51 -4.78
N LEU A 39 17.54 10.24 -4.84
CA LEU A 39 18.81 9.86 -5.50
C LEU A 39 18.83 10.17 -7.00
N LEU A 40 17.67 10.16 -7.65
CA LEU A 40 17.51 10.54 -9.06
C LEU A 40 17.38 12.07 -9.24
N HIS A 41 17.55 12.85 -8.20
CA HIS A 41 17.45 14.30 -8.18
C HIS A 41 16.11 14.84 -8.75
N LEU A 42 15.01 14.13 -8.47
CA LEU A 42 13.69 14.60 -8.85
C LEU A 42 13.28 15.80 -8.01
N SER A 43 12.36 16.61 -8.55
CA SER A 43 11.86 17.78 -7.82
C SER A 43 11.16 17.39 -6.52
N GLU A 44 11.23 18.23 -5.51
CA GLU A 44 10.62 18.02 -4.20
C GLU A 44 9.12 17.65 -4.29
N PRO A 45 8.28 18.35 -5.10
CA PRO A 45 6.89 17.97 -5.28
C PRO A 45 6.72 16.55 -5.85
N THR A 46 7.64 16.11 -6.70
CA THR A 46 7.63 14.75 -7.25
C THR A 46 7.99 13.72 -6.17
N ILE A 47 8.99 13.99 -5.34
CA ILE A 47 9.38 13.13 -4.23
C ILE A 47 8.19 12.97 -3.26
N MET A 48 7.50 14.06 -2.92
CA MET A 48 6.30 14.02 -2.08
C MET A 48 5.16 13.22 -2.71
N ALA A 49 5.00 13.25 -4.03
CA ALA A 49 4.01 12.44 -4.72
C ALA A 49 4.28 10.93 -4.59
N PHE A 50 5.55 10.51 -4.57
CA PHE A 50 5.92 9.11 -4.36
C PHE A 50 5.64 8.59 -2.95
N ALA A 51 5.56 9.47 -1.95
CA ALA A 51 5.26 9.08 -0.57
C ALA A 51 3.91 8.37 -0.43
N THR A 52 2.95 8.69 -1.29
CA THR A 52 1.57 8.20 -1.20
C THR A 52 1.29 7.00 -2.12
N ARG A 53 2.31 6.47 -2.84
CA ARG A 53 2.10 5.46 -3.88
C ARG A 53 1.49 4.14 -3.40
N ALA A 54 1.64 3.81 -2.11
CA ALA A 54 1.26 2.52 -1.53
C ALA A 54 -0.09 2.53 -0.81
N VAL A 55 -0.90 3.56 -1.04
CA VAL A 55 -2.27 3.64 -0.52
C VAL A 55 -3.28 3.83 -1.65
N THR A 56 -4.57 3.67 -1.33
CA THR A 56 -5.64 3.88 -2.33
C THR A 56 -5.74 5.35 -2.73
N THR A 57 -6.14 5.63 -3.97
CA THR A 57 -6.21 7.00 -4.50
C THR A 57 -6.96 8.00 -3.59
N PRO A 58 -8.12 7.67 -2.98
CA PRO A 58 -8.77 8.62 -2.08
C PRO A 58 -7.93 9.01 -0.86
N ILE A 59 -7.21 8.04 -0.27
CA ILE A 59 -6.31 8.32 0.86
C ILE A 59 -5.09 9.11 0.38
N ALA A 60 -4.51 8.71 -0.75
CA ALA A 60 -3.36 9.38 -1.34
C ALA A 60 -3.63 10.86 -1.63
N LEU A 61 -4.79 11.19 -2.20
CA LEU A 61 -5.17 12.57 -2.52
C LEU A 61 -5.34 13.43 -1.26
N ASN A 62 -5.93 12.89 -0.19
CA ASN A 62 -6.05 13.62 1.09
C ASN A 62 -4.66 13.90 1.69
N ILE A 63 -3.78 12.90 1.72
CA ILE A 63 -2.39 13.10 2.18
C ILE A 63 -1.67 14.11 1.30
N ALA A 64 -1.79 13.97 -0.03
CA ALA A 64 -1.15 14.87 -1.00
C ALA A 64 -1.57 16.34 -0.82
N THR A 65 -2.84 16.58 -0.51
CA THR A 65 -3.33 17.93 -0.21
C THR A 65 -2.65 18.50 1.03
N LEU A 66 -2.47 17.70 2.09
CA LEU A 66 -1.77 18.11 3.29
C LEU A 66 -0.27 18.39 3.06
N LEU A 67 0.34 17.62 2.16
CA LEU A 67 1.77 17.72 1.83
C LEU A 67 2.07 18.65 0.64
N HIS A 68 1.06 19.37 0.13
CA HIS A 68 1.15 20.21 -1.06
C HIS A 68 1.74 19.52 -2.29
N ALA A 69 1.54 18.18 -2.40
CA ALA A 69 2.00 17.40 -3.55
C ALA A 69 1.05 17.55 -4.76
N PRO A 70 1.56 17.48 -6.01
CA PRO A 70 0.74 17.63 -7.20
C PRO A 70 -0.28 16.48 -7.34
N LEU A 71 -1.57 16.75 -7.19
CA LEU A 71 -2.65 15.74 -7.14
C LEU A 71 -2.71 14.86 -8.39
N MET A 72 -2.49 15.45 -9.58
CA MET A 72 -2.48 14.68 -10.82
C MET A 72 -1.33 13.68 -10.86
N MET A 73 -0.15 14.08 -10.43
CA MET A 73 1.03 13.20 -10.35
C MET A 73 0.82 12.08 -9.34
N VAL A 74 0.28 12.40 -8.15
CA VAL A 74 -0.09 11.43 -7.13
C VAL A 74 -1.06 10.39 -7.70
N THR A 75 -2.09 10.83 -8.40
CA THR A 75 -3.08 9.94 -9.03
C THR A 75 -2.42 8.98 -10.02
N LEU A 76 -1.56 9.50 -10.90
CA LEU A 76 -0.84 8.68 -11.89
C LEU A 76 0.09 7.67 -11.21
N ILE A 77 0.88 8.10 -10.21
CA ILE A 77 1.81 7.23 -9.48
C ILE A 77 1.05 6.11 -8.78
N VAL A 78 -0.05 6.41 -8.10
CA VAL A 78 -0.85 5.41 -7.40
C VAL A 78 -1.46 4.40 -8.37
N ILE A 79 -2.06 4.86 -9.46
CA ILE A 79 -2.67 3.96 -10.46
C ILE A 79 -1.61 3.08 -11.11
N LEU A 80 -0.52 3.68 -11.60
CA LEU A 80 0.57 2.93 -12.24
C LEU A 80 1.22 1.94 -11.27
N SER A 81 1.44 2.33 -10.02
CA SER A 81 1.96 1.46 -8.98
C SER A 81 1.06 0.23 -8.76
N GLY A 82 -0.24 0.44 -8.70
CA GLY A 82 -1.22 -0.65 -8.57
C GLY A 82 -1.24 -1.57 -9.78
N VAL A 83 -1.25 -1.01 -10.99
CA VAL A 83 -1.25 -1.78 -12.24
C VAL A 83 0.03 -2.60 -12.39
N ILE A 84 1.19 -1.97 -12.19
CA ILE A 84 2.50 -2.64 -12.29
C ILE A 84 2.60 -3.72 -11.21
N GLY A 85 2.27 -3.41 -9.96
CA GLY A 85 2.31 -4.37 -8.87
C GLY A 85 1.42 -5.59 -9.13
N ALA A 86 0.21 -5.38 -9.62
CA ALA A 86 -0.71 -6.46 -9.98
C ALA A 86 -0.17 -7.26 -11.18
N ALA A 87 0.27 -6.60 -12.25
CA ALA A 87 0.75 -7.27 -13.47
C ALA A 87 1.98 -8.17 -13.21
N PHE A 88 2.93 -7.72 -12.40
CA PHE A 88 4.14 -8.47 -12.09
C PHE A 88 3.98 -9.46 -10.93
N SER A 89 2.89 -9.40 -10.17
CA SER A 89 2.65 -10.27 -9.01
C SER A 89 2.68 -11.77 -9.32
N PRO A 90 2.21 -12.30 -10.46
CA PRO A 90 2.30 -13.73 -10.74
C PRO A 90 3.73 -14.21 -10.85
N TRP A 91 4.61 -13.37 -11.37
CA TRP A 91 6.03 -13.69 -11.50
C TRP A 91 6.80 -13.53 -10.18
N ILE A 92 6.53 -12.45 -9.44
CA ILE A 92 7.19 -12.17 -8.15
C ILE A 92 6.77 -13.19 -7.09
N LEU A 93 5.48 -13.52 -7.04
CA LEU A 93 4.91 -14.40 -6.02
C LEU A 93 4.89 -15.89 -6.42
N LYS A 94 5.52 -16.26 -7.54
CA LYS A 94 5.46 -17.63 -8.08
C LYS A 94 5.95 -18.74 -7.12
N HIS A 95 6.84 -18.39 -6.19
CA HIS A 95 7.39 -19.33 -5.20
C HIS A 95 6.71 -19.21 -3.82
N ILE A 96 5.74 -18.32 -3.67
CA ILE A 96 5.01 -18.13 -2.41
C ILE A 96 3.70 -18.92 -2.49
N HIS A 97 3.67 -20.07 -1.81
CA HIS A 97 2.54 -20.99 -1.81
C HIS A 97 1.50 -20.66 -0.71
N ASP A 98 1.85 -19.82 0.27
CA ASP A 98 0.90 -19.38 1.30
C ASP A 98 -0.01 -18.29 0.71
N GLU A 99 -1.30 -18.64 0.59
CA GLU A 99 -2.35 -17.74 0.09
C GLU A 99 -2.51 -16.47 0.94
N ARG A 100 -2.24 -16.56 2.25
CA ARG A 100 -2.33 -15.44 3.18
C ARG A 100 -1.20 -14.45 2.93
N ALA A 101 0.03 -14.95 2.80
CA ALA A 101 1.20 -14.14 2.50
C ALA A 101 1.08 -13.47 1.11
N SER A 102 0.65 -14.23 0.10
CA SER A 102 0.41 -13.71 -1.25
C SER A 102 -0.67 -12.63 -1.28
N GLY A 103 -1.77 -12.85 -0.54
CA GLY A 103 -2.84 -11.87 -0.41
C GLY A 103 -2.36 -10.59 0.26
N LEU A 104 -1.69 -10.71 1.42
CA LEU A 104 -1.16 -9.56 2.14
C LEU A 104 -0.20 -8.73 1.28
N ALA A 105 0.71 -9.40 0.56
CA ALA A 105 1.66 -8.74 -0.34
C ALA A 105 0.94 -7.96 -1.46
N LEU A 106 -0.09 -8.55 -2.09
CA LEU A 106 -0.88 -7.89 -3.13
C LEU A 106 -1.64 -6.67 -2.61
N GLY A 107 -2.25 -6.79 -1.42
CA GLY A 107 -2.97 -5.68 -0.80
C GLY A 107 -2.07 -4.52 -0.42
N LEU A 108 -0.88 -4.80 0.12
CA LEU A 108 0.12 -3.81 0.51
C LEU A 108 0.79 -3.12 -0.69
N ALA A 109 1.18 -3.90 -1.71
CA ALA A 109 1.97 -3.37 -2.82
C ALA A 109 1.14 -2.75 -3.94
N ALA A 110 -0.07 -3.30 -4.22
CA ALA A 110 -0.90 -2.94 -5.35
C ALA A 110 -2.34 -2.52 -4.98
N HIS A 111 -2.57 -2.30 -3.69
CA HIS A 111 -3.80 -1.78 -3.07
C HIS A 111 -5.10 -2.33 -3.70
N ALA A 112 -5.99 -1.45 -4.23
CA ALA A 112 -7.29 -1.86 -4.76
C ALA A 112 -7.16 -2.79 -5.97
N ILE A 113 -6.22 -2.53 -6.88
CA ILE A 113 -6.00 -3.34 -8.09
C ILE A 113 -5.45 -4.71 -7.70
N GLY A 114 -4.44 -4.76 -6.81
CA GLY A 114 -3.90 -6.02 -6.28
C GLY A 114 -4.94 -6.80 -5.47
N THR A 115 -5.78 -6.13 -4.72
CA THR A 115 -6.88 -6.76 -3.98
C THR A 115 -7.91 -7.39 -4.92
N ALA A 116 -8.29 -6.70 -5.99
CA ALA A 116 -9.18 -7.26 -7.01
C ALA A 116 -8.58 -8.51 -7.66
N GLN A 117 -7.29 -8.49 -7.99
CA GLN A 117 -6.58 -9.65 -8.51
C GLN A 117 -6.48 -10.79 -7.48
N ALA A 118 -6.26 -10.46 -6.20
CA ALA A 118 -6.21 -11.44 -5.13
C ALA A 118 -7.52 -12.21 -4.97
N TRP A 119 -8.67 -11.54 -5.13
CA TRP A 119 -9.99 -12.18 -5.13
C TRP A 119 -10.17 -13.16 -6.28
N GLN A 120 -9.56 -12.91 -7.45
CA GLN A 120 -9.57 -13.86 -8.57
C GLN A 120 -8.75 -15.13 -8.30
N ARG A 121 -7.74 -15.06 -7.41
CA ARG A 121 -6.93 -16.22 -7.00
C ARG A 121 -7.64 -17.09 -5.97
N GLY A 122 -8.46 -16.51 -5.11
CA GLY A 122 -9.22 -17.25 -4.12
C GLY A 122 -9.71 -16.40 -2.95
N PRO A 123 -10.70 -16.90 -2.18
CA PRO A 123 -11.30 -16.13 -1.08
C PRO A 123 -10.33 -15.82 0.07
N VAL A 124 -9.38 -16.73 0.34
CA VAL A 124 -8.37 -16.52 1.38
C VAL A 124 -7.42 -15.40 0.96
N THR A 125 -6.84 -15.51 -0.24
CA THR A 125 -5.95 -14.48 -0.82
C THR A 125 -6.63 -13.12 -0.87
N GLY A 126 -7.89 -13.07 -1.33
CA GLY A 126 -8.68 -11.83 -1.41
C GLY A 126 -8.93 -11.17 -0.06
N ARG A 127 -9.28 -11.95 0.97
CA ARG A 127 -9.49 -11.44 2.34
C ARG A 127 -8.23 -10.82 2.93
N TYR A 128 -7.10 -11.52 2.83
CA TYR A 128 -5.83 -11.01 3.35
C TYR A 128 -5.33 -9.78 2.57
N ALA A 129 -5.59 -9.71 1.26
CA ALA A 129 -5.30 -8.52 0.46
C ALA A 129 -6.15 -7.32 0.90
N ALA A 130 -7.45 -7.51 1.09
CA ALA A 130 -8.35 -6.46 1.57
C ALA A 130 -7.92 -5.96 2.97
N PHE A 131 -7.55 -6.86 3.86
CA PHE A 131 -7.04 -6.53 5.18
C PHE A 131 -5.73 -5.72 5.10
N GLY A 132 -4.73 -6.22 4.37
CA GLY A 132 -3.45 -5.54 4.21
C GLY A 132 -3.61 -4.13 3.62
N MET A 133 -4.42 -3.99 2.56
CA MET A 133 -4.72 -2.70 1.95
C MET A 133 -5.38 -1.73 2.94
N ALA A 134 -6.39 -2.19 3.70
CA ALA A 134 -7.13 -1.32 4.61
C ALA A 134 -6.26 -0.87 5.79
N VAL A 135 -5.55 -1.80 6.42
CA VAL A 135 -4.70 -1.48 7.58
C VAL A 135 -3.53 -0.60 7.15
N ASN A 136 -2.87 -0.90 6.02
CA ASN A 136 -1.81 -0.04 5.48
C ASN A 136 -2.33 1.36 5.18
N GLY A 137 -3.52 1.48 4.58
CA GLY A 137 -4.14 2.77 4.29
C GLY A 137 -4.37 3.60 5.54
N VAL A 138 -4.98 3.01 6.59
CA VAL A 138 -5.21 3.68 7.87
C VAL A 138 -3.88 4.04 8.56
N PHE A 139 -2.94 3.11 8.60
CA PHE A 139 -1.63 3.35 9.23
C PHE A 139 -0.89 4.49 8.52
N THR A 140 -0.75 4.42 7.20
CA THR A 140 -0.04 5.44 6.39
C THR A 140 -0.72 6.81 6.50
N ALA A 141 -2.06 6.86 6.49
CA ALA A 141 -2.80 8.12 6.63
C ALA A 141 -2.55 8.84 7.97
N ASN A 142 -2.19 8.09 9.02
CA ASN A 142 -1.89 8.67 10.32
C ASN A 142 -0.42 9.06 10.48
N TRP A 143 0.51 8.14 10.19
CA TRP A 143 1.92 8.41 10.52
C TRP A 143 2.62 9.29 9.49
N LEU A 144 2.31 9.16 8.19
CA LEU A 144 3.05 9.84 7.13
C LEU A 144 2.93 11.37 7.19
N PRO A 145 1.71 11.97 7.29
CA PRO A 145 1.59 13.42 7.43
C PRO A 145 2.28 13.94 8.70
N LEU A 146 2.10 13.26 9.83
CA LEU A 146 2.73 13.64 11.10
C LEU A 146 4.25 13.63 11.00
N PHE A 147 4.82 12.60 10.36
CA PHE A 147 6.26 12.50 10.16
C PHE A 147 6.80 13.63 9.27
N ILE A 148 6.20 13.84 8.08
CA ILE A 148 6.69 14.86 7.13
C ILE A 148 6.53 16.26 7.70
N LEU A 149 5.39 16.57 8.33
CA LEU A 149 5.14 17.89 8.93
C LEU A 149 6.00 18.16 10.19
N SER A 150 6.62 17.14 10.77
CA SER A 150 7.57 17.29 11.87
C SER A 150 9.02 17.55 11.42
N LEU A 151 9.30 17.38 10.14
CA LEU A 151 10.61 17.70 9.58
C LEU A 151 10.77 19.22 9.49
N PRO A 152 11.96 19.77 9.89
CA PRO A 152 12.25 21.22 9.87
C PRO A 152 12.32 21.78 8.46
#